data_c6ed0c04121ffbe598465c7acc3d37b2
#
_entry.id   c6ed0c04121ffbe598465c7acc3d37b2
#
_cell.length_a   1.000
_cell.length_b   1.000
_cell.length_c   1.000
_cell.angle_alpha   90.00
_cell.angle_beta   90.00
_cell.angle_gamma   90.00
#
_symmetry.space_group_name_H-M   'P 1'
#
loop_
_entity.id
_entity.type
_entity.pdbx_description
1 polymer ?
#
loop_
_entity_poly.entity_id
_entity_poly.type
_entity_poly.pdbx_seq_one_letter_code
_entity_poly.pdbx_strand_id
1 'polypeptide(L)'
;MRPRLFLTGLCVIGLALPAGADALLEKARKVPKEGPAYLFDMVFDDGAQRFSFKVDQARPEGERVVAITPDIESLEGDAAKRAERLKTQTKGDIWCSDFTKSIPASAKRVSETASAATYSFTPLPGDNEDMRDVVKHLTGKATLDKATGNVLAFELTAPKAFKPAMVAKVDKFSMKVSCKVAPDGRSHIDTFNMQVSGNAMMQAFSQNETRKVSNLKAAPQSGFGTP
;
A
#
# COMPACT_ATOMS: atom_id res chain seq x y z
N MET A 1 -53.86 -44.93 -34.67
CA MET A 1 -53.51 -43.50 -34.56
C MET A 1 -52.62 -43.27 -33.37
N ARG A 2 -51.31 -42.95 -33.57
CA ARG A 2 -50.34 -42.66 -32.51
C ARG A 2 -50.02 -41.16 -32.52
N PRO A 3 -50.10 -40.41 -31.44
CA PRO A 3 -49.70 -39.03 -31.41
C PRO A 3 -48.14 -38.92 -31.29
N ARG A 4 -47.58 -38.05 -32.14
CA ARG A 4 -46.15 -37.68 -32.12
C ARG A 4 -45.98 -36.55 -31.09
N LEU A 5 -45.20 -36.80 -30.02
CA LEU A 5 -44.72 -35.76 -29.11
C LEU A 5 -43.57 -34.98 -29.83
N PHE A 6 -43.79 -33.69 -30.01
CA PHE A 6 -42.73 -32.74 -30.37
C PHE A 6 -42.02 -32.28 -29.11
N LEU A 7 -40.75 -32.65 -28.95
CA LEU A 7 -39.87 -32.13 -27.89
C LEU A 7 -39.26 -30.81 -28.42
N THR A 8 -39.75 -29.68 -27.91
CA THR A 8 -39.19 -28.36 -28.17
C THR A 8 -37.99 -28.15 -27.23
N GLY A 9 -36.78 -28.26 -27.76
CA GLY A 9 -35.54 -27.99 -27.04
C GLY A 9 -35.40 -26.48 -26.81
N LEU A 10 -35.40 -26.06 -25.54
CA LEU A 10 -35.13 -24.68 -25.12
C LEU A 10 -33.61 -24.47 -25.09
N CYS A 11 -33.06 -23.83 -26.15
CA CYS A 11 -31.69 -23.35 -26.14
C CYS A 11 -31.55 -22.16 -25.19
N VAL A 12 -30.97 -22.38 -24.01
CA VAL A 12 -30.55 -21.30 -23.13
C VAL A 12 -29.26 -20.71 -23.70
N ILE A 13 -29.39 -19.59 -24.43
CA ILE A 13 -28.25 -18.78 -24.85
C ILE A 13 -27.72 -18.07 -23.61
N GLY A 14 -26.64 -18.59 -23.02
CA GLY A 14 -25.91 -17.91 -21.96
C GLY A 14 -25.26 -16.65 -22.53
N LEU A 15 -25.86 -15.50 -22.23
CA LEU A 15 -25.23 -14.19 -22.46
C LEU A 15 -23.96 -14.10 -21.62
N ALA A 16 -22.80 -14.35 -22.22
CA ALA A 16 -21.51 -13.96 -21.65
C ALA A 16 -21.50 -12.44 -21.58
N LEU A 17 -21.77 -11.88 -20.40
CA LEU A 17 -21.54 -10.47 -20.11
C LEU A 17 -20.07 -10.17 -20.39
N PRO A 18 -19.74 -9.07 -21.10
CA PRO A 18 -18.36 -8.63 -21.23
C PRO A 18 -17.78 -8.49 -19.83
N ALA A 19 -16.53 -8.95 -19.63
CA ALA A 19 -15.79 -8.79 -18.39
C ALA A 19 -15.54 -7.30 -18.17
N GLY A 20 -16.56 -6.61 -17.69
CA GLY A 20 -16.48 -5.23 -17.23
C GLY A 20 -15.50 -5.16 -16.06
N ALA A 21 -14.81 -4.05 -15.91
CA ALA A 21 -13.94 -3.81 -14.77
C ALA A 21 -14.72 -4.14 -13.47
N ASP A 22 -14.06 -4.84 -12.55
CA ASP A 22 -14.70 -5.24 -11.29
C ASP A 22 -15.18 -3.99 -10.52
N ALA A 23 -16.48 -3.92 -10.25
CA ALA A 23 -17.11 -2.73 -9.67
C ALA A 23 -16.50 -2.32 -8.32
N LEU A 24 -15.98 -3.27 -7.54
CA LEU A 24 -15.31 -2.96 -6.29
C LEU A 24 -13.92 -2.34 -6.52
N LEU A 25 -13.17 -2.79 -7.53
CA LEU A 25 -11.92 -2.14 -7.93
C LEU A 25 -12.15 -0.71 -8.40
N GLU A 26 -13.18 -0.48 -9.19
CA GLU A 26 -13.56 0.89 -9.60
C GLU A 26 -13.98 1.76 -8.42
N LYS A 27 -14.71 1.19 -7.46
CA LYS A 27 -15.04 1.86 -6.20
C LYS A 27 -13.81 2.23 -5.40
N ALA A 28 -12.84 1.31 -5.27
CA ALA A 28 -11.60 1.54 -4.54
C ALA A 28 -10.76 2.68 -5.15
N ARG A 29 -10.74 2.82 -6.48
CA ARG A 29 -10.05 3.93 -7.17
C ARG A 29 -10.69 5.30 -6.93
N LYS A 30 -11.98 5.32 -6.58
CA LYS A 30 -12.76 6.53 -6.31
C LYS A 30 -12.76 6.93 -4.84
N VAL A 31 -12.12 6.15 -3.95
CA VAL A 31 -11.97 6.54 -2.54
C VAL A 31 -11.24 7.89 -2.48
N PRO A 32 -11.78 8.88 -1.74
CA PRO A 32 -11.14 10.20 -1.64
C PRO A 32 -9.70 10.09 -1.13
N LYS A 33 -8.80 10.80 -1.79
CA LYS A 33 -7.39 10.90 -1.38
C LYS A 33 -7.14 12.10 -0.50
N GLU A 34 -7.89 13.15 -0.75
CA GLU A 34 -7.82 14.40 -0.01
C GLU A 34 -8.77 14.38 1.18
N GLY A 35 -8.44 15.15 2.21
CA GLY A 35 -9.22 15.25 3.42
C GLY A 35 -8.47 16.06 4.48
N PRO A 36 -8.98 16.11 5.71
CA PRO A 36 -8.33 16.84 6.78
C PRO A 36 -6.90 16.33 7.03
N ALA A 37 -6.03 17.23 7.48
CA ALA A 37 -4.70 16.88 7.97
C ALA A 37 -4.81 16.18 9.33
N TYR A 38 -3.83 15.34 9.64
CA TYR A 38 -3.76 14.59 10.88
C TYR A 38 -2.43 14.80 11.62
N LEU A 39 -2.51 14.72 12.94
CA LEU A 39 -1.39 14.49 13.84
C LEU A 39 -1.34 12.99 14.13
N PHE A 40 -0.15 12.39 14.11
CA PHE A 40 0.02 10.99 14.47
C PHE A 40 1.45 10.69 14.95
N ASP A 41 1.58 9.57 15.64
CA ASP A 41 2.88 8.99 15.97
C ASP A 41 3.23 7.90 14.94
N MET A 42 4.50 7.85 14.54
CA MET A 42 5.04 6.80 13.68
C MET A 42 6.32 6.22 14.31
N VAL A 43 6.38 4.90 14.37
CA VAL A 43 7.61 4.18 14.72
C VAL A 43 8.20 3.60 13.45
N PHE A 44 9.48 3.83 13.23
CA PHE A 44 10.31 3.22 12.20
C PHE A 44 11.34 2.31 12.87
N ASP A 45 11.52 1.11 12.34
CA ASP A 45 12.49 0.14 12.83
C ASP A 45 13.05 -0.64 11.61
N ASP A 46 14.38 -0.62 11.42
CA ASP A 46 15.05 -1.35 10.34
C ASP A 46 15.87 -2.55 10.86
N GLY A 47 15.66 -2.92 12.13
CA GLY A 47 16.37 -3.99 12.81
C GLY A 47 17.72 -3.55 13.40
N ALA A 48 18.33 -2.47 12.91
CA ALA A 48 19.55 -1.88 13.46
C ALA A 48 19.25 -0.62 14.29
N GLN A 49 18.24 0.15 13.87
CA GLN A 49 17.88 1.42 14.48
C GLN A 49 16.36 1.55 14.57
N ARG A 50 15.92 2.15 15.68
CA ARG A 50 14.51 2.42 15.92
C ARG A 50 14.30 3.89 16.24
N PHE A 51 13.39 4.52 15.50
CA PHE A 51 13.01 5.92 15.68
C PHE A 51 11.51 6.04 15.91
N SER A 52 11.12 6.95 16.79
CA SER A 52 9.73 7.35 16.98
C SER A 52 9.57 8.80 16.55
N PHE A 53 8.54 9.09 15.76
CA PHE A 53 8.25 10.41 15.22
C PHE A 53 6.90 10.90 15.70
N LYS A 54 6.79 12.22 15.87
CA LYS A 54 5.50 12.91 15.86
C LYS A 54 5.37 13.63 14.52
N VAL A 55 4.30 13.37 13.81
CA VAL A 55 4.07 13.92 12.46
C VAL A 55 2.85 14.82 12.47
N ASP A 56 2.98 16.00 11.89
CA ASP A 56 1.91 16.98 11.68
C ASP A 56 1.74 17.20 10.17
N GLN A 57 0.68 16.62 9.59
CA GLN A 57 0.39 16.77 8.16
C GLN A 57 -0.03 18.19 7.74
N ALA A 58 -0.42 19.05 8.69
CA ALA A 58 -0.79 20.44 8.39
C ALA A 58 0.44 21.30 8.04
N ARG A 59 1.66 20.83 8.36
CA ARG A 59 2.91 21.53 8.02
C ARG A 59 3.36 21.27 6.59
N PRO A 60 4.18 22.17 6.02
CA PRO A 60 4.82 21.95 4.73
C PRO A 60 5.65 20.66 4.69
N GLU A 61 5.81 20.09 3.50
CA GLU A 61 6.74 18.97 3.30
C GLU A 61 8.16 19.35 3.78
N GLY A 62 8.84 18.40 4.42
CA GLY A 62 10.14 18.61 5.05
C GLY A 62 10.09 19.12 6.50
N GLU A 63 8.94 19.67 6.94
CA GLU A 63 8.73 20.16 8.31
C GLU A 63 7.68 19.33 9.09
N ARG A 64 7.12 18.32 8.47
CA ARG A 64 6.03 17.51 9.04
C ARG A 64 6.44 16.68 10.25
N VAL A 65 7.72 16.31 10.38
CA VAL A 65 8.24 15.63 11.56
C VAL A 65 8.57 16.69 12.62
N VAL A 66 7.69 16.83 13.60
CA VAL A 66 7.79 17.85 14.66
C VAL A 66 8.58 17.40 15.88
N ALA A 67 8.78 16.08 16.04
CA ALA A 67 9.65 15.50 17.05
C ALA A 67 10.16 14.14 16.57
N ILE A 68 11.37 13.77 17.00
CA ILE A 68 12.01 12.48 16.73
C ILE A 68 12.69 11.99 18.02
N THR A 69 12.62 10.69 18.25
CA THR A 69 13.27 10.02 19.38
C THR A 69 13.99 8.77 18.87
N PRO A 70 15.28 8.55 19.22
CA PRO A 70 16.14 9.43 20.02
C PRO A 70 16.35 10.81 19.37
N ASP A 71 16.68 11.81 20.19
CA ASP A 71 16.99 13.15 19.70
C ASP A 71 18.21 13.09 18.77
N ILE A 72 18.16 13.78 17.63
CA ILE A 72 19.21 13.77 16.61
C ILE A 72 20.54 14.23 17.19
N GLU A 73 20.52 15.24 18.09
CA GLU A 73 21.71 15.79 18.72
C GLU A 73 22.41 14.78 19.66
N SER A 74 21.68 13.75 20.11
CA SER A 74 22.24 12.65 20.93
C SER A 74 22.85 11.51 20.10
N LEU A 75 22.72 11.56 18.77
CA LEU A 75 23.17 10.50 17.85
C LEU A 75 24.48 10.91 17.18
N GLU A 76 25.25 9.89 16.78
CA GLU A 76 26.51 10.06 16.07
C GLU A 76 26.54 9.24 14.77
N GLY A 77 27.44 9.59 13.86
CA GLY A 77 27.75 8.82 12.67
C GLY A 77 26.56 8.57 11.75
N ASP A 78 26.34 7.33 11.36
CA ASP A 78 25.27 6.97 10.42
C ASP A 78 23.88 7.02 11.03
N ALA A 79 23.76 6.88 12.35
CA ALA A 79 22.48 7.01 13.06
C ALA A 79 21.94 8.44 12.96
N ALA A 80 22.79 9.45 13.21
CA ALA A 80 22.44 10.86 13.08
C ALA A 80 22.03 11.21 11.64
N LYS A 81 22.82 10.78 10.65
CA LYS A 81 22.50 10.99 9.21
C LYS A 81 21.16 10.33 8.82
N ARG A 82 20.88 9.16 9.38
CA ARG A 82 19.62 8.45 9.12
C ARG A 82 18.43 9.19 9.74
N ALA A 83 18.55 9.62 10.99
CA ALA A 83 17.53 10.37 11.68
C ALA A 83 17.20 11.68 10.94
N GLU A 84 18.23 12.42 10.49
CA GLU A 84 18.06 13.66 9.72
C GLU A 84 17.35 13.40 8.38
N ARG A 85 17.73 12.35 7.63
CA ARG A 85 17.02 11.96 6.42
C ARG A 85 15.57 11.62 6.69
N LEU A 86 15.29 10.83 7.72
CA LEU A 86 13.93 10.47 8.10
C LEU A 86 13.11 11.70 8.47
N LYS A 87 13.71 12.67 9.21
CA LYS A 87 13.07 13.92 9.58
C LYS A 87 12.67 14.75 8.36
N THR A 88 13.59 14.90 7.42
CA THR A 88 13.39 15.80 6.26
C THR A 88 12.63 15.14 5.10
N GLN A 89 12.74 13.81 4.94
CA GLN A 89 12.15 13.08 3.81
C GLN A 89 10.81 12.41 4.14
N THR A 90 10.39 12.39 5.41
CA THR A 90 9.08 11.84 5.78
C THR A 90 7.98 12.79 5.35
N LYS A 91 7.29 12.45 4.26
CA LYS A 91 6.19 13.24 3.71
C LYS A 91 4.91 13.17 4.54
N GLY A 92 4.82 12.18 5.44
CA GLY A 92 3.61 11.95 6.24
C GLY A 92 2.44 11.35 5.45
N ASP A 93 2.71 10.85 4.23
CA ASP A 93 1.70 10.16 3.42
C ASP A 93 1.49 8.76 3.98
N ILE A 94 0.32 8.54 4.54
CA ILE A 94 -0.05 7.27 5.19
C ILE A 94 -1.30 6.63 4.59
N TRP A 95 -1.80 7.16 3.46
CA TRP A 95 -3.10 6.77 2.92
C TRP A 95 -3.03 5.49 2.09
N CYS A 96 -3.79 4.49 2.50
CA CYS A 96 -3.82 3.19 1.82
C CYS A 96 -4.47 3.26 0.44
N SER A 97 -5.26 4.29 0.14
CA SER A 97 -5.83 4.51 -1.20
C SER A 97 -4.76 4.65 -2.29
N ASP A 98 -3.53 5.06 -1.95
CA ASP A 98 -2.44 5.18 -2.92
C ASP A 98 -2.00 3.83 -3.49
N PHE A 99 -2.15 2.74 -2.75
CA PHE A 99 -1.86 1.40 -3.25
C PHE A 99 -2.76 0.99 -4.41
N THR A 100 -3.94 1.61 -4.58
CA THR A 100 -4.84 1.31 -5.70
C THR A 100 -4.22 1.60 -7.06
N LYS A 101 -3.24 2.52 -7.14
CA LYS A 101 -2.49 2.83 -8.37
C LYS A 101 -1.71 1.62 -8.89
N SER A 102 -1.26 0.72 -8.00
CA SER A 102 -0.53 -0.48 -8.36
C SER A 102 -1.42 -1.66 -8.74
N ILE A 103 -2.74 -1.55 -8.58
CA ILE A 103 -3.70 -2.62 -8.88
C ILE A 103 -4.21 -2.48 -10.31
N PRO A 104 -3.91 -3.39 -11.26
CA PRO A 104 -4.43 -3.32 -12.62
C PRO A 104 -5.94 -3.61 -12.65
N ALA A 105 -6.63 -3.14 -13.69
CA ALA A 105 -8.04 -3.47 -13.92
C ALA A 105 -8.28 -4.98 -14.13
N SER A 106 -7.25 -5.71 -14.57
CA SER A 106 -7.27 -7.16 -14.77
C SER A 106 -7.03 -7.99 -13.51
N ALA A 107 -6.95 -7.34 -12.31
CA ALA A 107 -6.79 -8.05 -11.04
C ALA A 107 -7.93 -9.05 -10.82
N LYS A 108 -7.57 -10.25 -10.37
CA LYS A 108 -8.53 -11.35 -10.19
C LYS A 108 -8.96 -11.45 -8.75
N ARG A 109 -10.25 -11.49 -8.49
CA ARG A 109 -10.79 -11.78 -7.17
C ARG A 109 -10.49 -13.23 -6.83
N VAL A 110 -9.78 -13.46 -5.73
CA VAL A 110 -9.32 -14.81 -5.32
C VAL A 110 -10.00 -15.31 -4.04
N SER A 111 -10.55 -14.40 -3.23
CA SER A 111 -11.39 -14.75 -2.10
C SER A 111 -12.36 -13.63 -1.74
N GLU A 112 -13.42 -13.96 -1.06
CA GLU A 112 -14.48 -13.04 -0.66
C GLU A 112 -15.12 -13.47 0.65
N THR A 113 -15.43 -12.48 1.50
CA THR A 113 -16.26 -12.63 2.70
C THR A 113 -17.50 -11.74 2.59
N ALA A 114 -18.34 -11.70 3.63
CA ALA A 114 -19.49 -10.80 3.66
C ALA A 114 -19.06 -9.33 3.53
N SER A 115 -17.93 -8.92 4.15
CA SER A 115 -17.47 -7.53 4.24
C SER A 115 -16.30 -7.16 3.34
N ALA A 116 -15.50 -8.13 2.87
CA ALA A 116 -14.27 -7.86 2.14
C ALA A 116 -14.08 -8.80 0.95
N ALA A 117 -13.30 -8.35 -0.04
CA ALA A 117 -12.84 -9.18 -1.16
C ALA A 117 -11.34 -9.00 -1.36
N THR A 118 -10.63 -10.11 -1.64
CA THR A 118 -9.19 -10.12 -1.91
C THR A 118 -8.94 -10.35 -3.38
N TYR A 119 -8.07 -9.53 -3.95
CA TYR A 119 -7.63 -9.60 -5.34
C TYR A 119 -6.17 -10.03 -5.42
N SER A 120 -5.81 -10.78 -6.46
CA SER A 120 -4.44 -11.12 -6.80
C SER A 120 -4.10 -10.56 -8.19
N PHE A 121 -2.87 -10.05 -8.36
CA PHE A 121 -2.44 -9.37 -9.58
C PHE A 121 -0.93 -9.33 -9.72
N THR A 122 -0.45 -9.06 -10.93
CA THR A 122 0.89 -8.53 -11.15
C THR A 122 0.82 -7.02 -10.99
N PRO A 123 1.60 -6.39 -10.09
CA PRO A 123 1.47 -4.95 -9.82
C PRO A 123 1.89 -4.10 -11.02
N LEU A 124 1.27 -2.92 -11.13
CA LEU A 124 1.73 -1.87 -12.03
C LEU A 124 2.93 -1.13 -11.42
N PRO A 125 3.88 -0.61 -12.22
CA PRO A 125 5.06 0.09 -11.71
C PRO A 125 4.75 1.44 -11.05
N GLY A 126 3.51 1.93 -11.14
CA GLY A 126 3.13 3.27 -10.70
C GLY A 126 3.91 4.34 -11.49
N ASP A 127 4.26 5.43 -10.80
CA ASP A 127 4.97 6.56 -11.40
C ASP A 127 6.50 6.35 -11.47
N ASN A 128 7.01 5.22 -10.95
CA ASN A 128 8.44 4.91 -10.91
C ASN A 128 8.83 3.94 -12.04
N GLU A 129 9.46 4.47 -13.08
CA GLU A 129 9.89 3.68 -14.24
C GLU A 129 10.95 2.61 -13.87
N ASP A 130 11.81 2.88 -12.88
CA ASP A 130 12.84 1.92 -12.42
C ASP A 130 12.22 0.65 -11.82
N MET A 131 10.99 0.76 -11.32
CA MET A 131 10.26 -0.38 -10.79
C MET A 131 9.69 -1.31 -11.86
N ARG A 132 9.67 -0.91 -13.13
CA ARG A 132 9.07 -1.69 -14.23
C ARG A 132 9.68 -3.08 -14.36
N ASP A 133 10.99 -3.18 -14.19
CA ASP A 133 11.70 -4.46 -14.25
C ASP A 133 11.57 -5.31 -12.98
N VAL A 134 11.22 -4.68 -11.86
CA VAL A 134 10.99 -5.36 -10.57
C VAL A 134 9.57 -5.92 -10.50
N VAL A 135 8.55 -5.11 -10.80
CA VAL A 135 7.13 -5.47 -10.57
C VAL A 135 6.67 -6.69 -11.35
N LYS A 136 7.25 -6.96 -12.53
CA LYS A 136 6.93 -8.16 -13.34
C LYS A 136 7.29 -9.48 -12.65
N HIS A 137 8.15 -9.44 -11.63
CA HIS A 137 8.55 -10.59 -10.83
C HIS A 137 7.75 -10.71 -9.52
N LEU A 138 6.85 -9.76 -9.25
CA LEU A 138 6.08 -9.71 -8.03
C LEU A 138 4.66 -10.22 -8.24
N THR A 139 4.10 -10.77 -7.18
CA THR A 139 2.67 -11.03 -7.04
C THR A 139 2.12 -10.08 -6.00
N GLY A 140 1.08 -9.34 -6.36
CA GLY A 140 0.32 -8.47 -5.48
C GLY A 140 -0.93 -9.14 -4.96
N LYS A 141 -1.30 -8.79 -3.72
CA LYS A 141 -2.62 -9.05 -3.14
C LYS A 141 -3.14 -7.77 -2.51
N ALA A 142 -4.43 -7.48 -2.72
CA ALA A 142 -5.11 -6.37 -2.06
C ALA A 142 -6.45 -6.85 -1.51
N THR A 143 -6.72 -6.55 -0.24
CA THR A 143 -8.02 -6.78 0.38
C THR A 143 -8.77 -5.47 0.47
N LEU A 144 -9.97 -5.42 -0.10
CA LEU A 144 -10.81 -4.24 -0.17
C LEU A 144 -12.08 -4.44 0.67
N ASP A 145 -12.49 -3.41 1.36
CA ASP A 145 -13.79 -3.33 2.02
C ASP A 145 -14.91 -3.17 0.98
N LYS A 146 -15.93 -4.03 1.03
CA LYS A 146 -17.02 -4.05 0.04
C LYS A 146 -17.95 -2.84 0.16
N ALA A 147 -18.15 -2.35 1.39
CA ALA A 147 -19.04 -1.24 1.65
C ALA A 147 -18.43 0.10 1.22
N THR A 148 -17.14 0.31 1.46
CA THR A 148 -16.48 1.60 1.24
C THR A 148 -15.53 1.63 0.04
N GLY A 149 -14.97 0.50 -0.36
CA GLY A 149 -13.87 0.40 -1.32
C GLY A 149 -12.49 0.64 -0.69
N ASN A 150 -12.40 0.89 0.60
CA ASN A 150 -11.13 1.11 1.29
C ASN A 150 -10.21 -0.09 1.17
N VAL A 151 -8.91 0.17 1.01
CA VAL A 151 -7.87 -0.86 1.14
C VAL A 151 -7.72 -1.21 2.61
N LEU A 152 -7.90 -2.49 2.95
CA LEU A 152 -7.72 -3.04 4.31
C LEU A 152 -6.35 -3.69 4.48
N ALA A 153 -5.80 -4.28 3.42
CA ALA A 153 -4.46 -4.85 3.39
C ALA A 153 -3.90 -4.81 1.97
N PHE A 154 -2.58 -4.69 1.87
CA PHE A 154 -1.86 -4.73 0.60
C PHE A 154 -0.56 -5.52 0.78
N GLU A 155 -0.27 -6.42 -0.15
CA GLU A 155 0.94 -7.25 -0.11
C GLU A 155 1.59 -7.31 -1.49
N LEU A 156 2.92 -7.26 -1.51
CA LEU A 156 3.74 -7.61 -2.67
C LEU A 156 4.76 -8.66 -2.25
N THR A 157 4.88 -9.72 -3.01
CA THR A 157 5.85 -10.79 -2.75
C THR A 157 6.53 -11.24 -4.05
N ALA A 158 7.80 -11.58 -3.97
CA ALA A 158 8.46 -12.31 -5.04
C ALA A 158 8.32 -13.83 -4.79
N PRO A 159 7.56 -14.56 -5.62
CA PRO A 159 7.38 -16.00 -5.43
C PRO A 159 8.67 -16.81 -5.64
N LYS A 160 9.67 -16.23 -6.30
CA LYS A 160 11.01 -16.80 -6.53
C LYS A 160 12.04 -15.69 -6.68
N ALA A 161 13.31 -16.04 -6.48
CA ALA A 161 14.43 -15.13 -6.73
C ALA A 161 14.44 -14.63 -8.17
N PHE A 162 14.86 -13.38 -8.37
CA PHE A 162 14.93 -12.75 -9.70
C PHE A 162 16.11 -11.80 -9.82
N LYS A 163 16.44 -11.41 -11.05
CA LYS A 163 17.50 -10.45 -11.37
C LYS A 163 16.88 -9.21 -12.00
N PRO A 164 16.73 -8.10 -11.23
CA PRO A 164 16.22 -6.84 -11.80
C PRO A 164 17.24 -6.17 -12.72
N ALA A 165 18.54 -6.44 -12.53
CA ALA A 165 19.63 -5.97 -13.35
C ALA A 165 20.74 -7.02 -13.44
N MET A 166 21.68 -6.86 -14.39
CA MET A 166 22.76 -7.82 -14.64
C MET A 166 23.63 -8.08 -13.40
N VAL A 167 23.88 -7.05 -12.60
CA VAL A 167 24.74 -7.07 -11.40
C VAL A 167 23.99 -7.21 -10.08
N ALA A 168 22.68 -7.41 -10.14
CA ALA A 168 21.83 -7.50 -8.95
C ALA A 168 20.92 -8.73 -9.00
N LYS A 169 20.83 -9.42 -7.89
CA LYS A 169 19.90 -10.55 -7.66
C LYS A 169 19.14 -10.30 -6.39
N VAL A 170 17.82 -10.39 -6.43
CA VAL A 170 16.93 -10.39 -5.27
C VAL A 170 16.56 -11.84 -4.98
N ASP A 171 16.92 -12.32 -3.78
CA ASP A 171 16.62 -13.67 -3.33
C ASP A 171 15.26 -13.76 -2.64
N LYS A 172 14.90 -12.71 -1.87
CA LYS A 172 13.61 -12.57 -1.20
C LYS A 172 13.11 -11.15 -1.31
N PHE A 173 11.83 -11.00 -1.53
CA PHE A 173 11.12 -9.71 -1.43
C PHE A 173 9.72 -9.96 -0.84
N SER A 174 9.39 -9.23 0.20
CA SER A 174 8.06 -9.21 0.80
C SER A 174 7.76 -7.82 1.34
N MET A 175 6.64 -7.26 0.95
CA MET A 175 6.06 -6.04 1.52
C MET A 175 4.64 -6.35 1.96
N LYS A 176 4.29 -6.02 3.21
CA LYS A 176 2.95 -6.22 3.77
C LYS A 176 2.50 -4.96 4.47
N VAL A 177 1.30 -4.54 4.15
CA VAL A 177 0.65 -3.36 4.74
C VAL A 177 -0.68 -3.77 5.31
N SER A 178 -0.96 -3.39 6.55
CA SER A 178 -2.30 -3.40 7.11
C SER A 178 -2.83 -1.98 7.26
N CYS A 179 -4.11 -1.80 7.05
CA CYS A 179 -4.75 -0.49 7.06
C CYS A 179 -5.88 -0.43 8.09
N LYS A 180 -6.05 0.74 8.69
CA LYS A 180 -7.17 1.09 9.57
C LYS A 180 -7.95 2.27 9.00
N VAL A 181 -9.21 2.39 9.37
CA VAL A 181 -10.05 3.50 8.96
C VAL A 181 -9.86 4.68 9.91
N ALA A 182 -9.56 5.84 9.36
CA ALA A 182 -9.48 7.12 10.05
C ALA A 182 -10.87 7.67 10.37
N PRO A 183 -11.03 8.66 11.27
CA PRO A 183 -12.33 9.25 11.60
C PRO A 183 -13.10 9.84 10.42
N ASP A 184 -12.41 10.26 9.36
CA ASP A 184 -13.00 10.80 8.14
C ASP A 184 -13.40 9.72 7.11
N GLY A 185 -13.22 8.44 7.44
CA GLY A 185 -13.59 7.31 6.60
C GLY A 185 -12.49 6.84 5.61
N ARG A 186 -11.37 7.58 5.46
CA ARG A 186 -10.24 7.12 4.65
C ARG A 186 -9.45 6.02 5.38
N SER A 187 -8.86 5.09 4.63
CA SER A 187 -7.97 4.10 5.22
C SER A 187 -6.52 4.58 5.24
N HIS A 188 -5.85 4.42 6.38
CA HIS A 188 -4.44 4.76 6.59
C HIS A 188 -3.63 3.54 6.98
N ILE A 189 -2.33 3.58 6.76
CA ILE A 189 -1.38 2.53 7.18
C ILE A 189 -1.43 2.41 8.71
N ASP A 190 -1.73 1.21 9.20
CA ASP A 190 -1.52 0.84 10.61
C ASP A 190 -0.13 0.26 10.79
N THR A 191 0.23 -0.74 9.95
CA THR A 191 1.57 -1.33 9.92
C THR A 191 2.06 -1.48 8.48
N PHE A 192 3.34 -1.27 8.30
CA PHE A 192 4.08 -1.55 7.07
C PHE A 192 5.29 -2.41 7.44
N ASN A 193 5.47 -3.53 6.75
CA ASN A 193 6.62 -4.41 6.91
C ASN A 193 7.21 -4.70 5.54
N MET A 194 8.50 -4.49 5.39
CA MET A 194 9.24 -4.80 4.18
C MET A 194 10.47 -5.63 4.52
N GLN A 195 10.72 -6.67 3.74
CA GLN A 195 11.91 -7.50 3.80
C GLN A 195 12.43 -7.69 2.39
N VAL A 196 13.69 -7.36 2.19
CA VAL A 196 14.38 -7.62 0.93
C VAL A 196 15.78 -8.13 1.23
N SER A 197 16.21 -9.18 0.51
CA SER A 197 17.57 -9.69 0.59
C SER A 197 18.04 -10.17 -0.78
N GLY A 198 19.37 -10.13 -0.97
CA GLY A 198 19.95 -10.50 -2.24
C GLY A 198 21.44 -10.19 -2.31
N ASN A 199 21.93 -10.03 -3.53
CA ASN A 199 23.30 -9.66 -3.83
C ASN A 199 23.31 -8.55 -4.88
N ALA A 200 24.14 -7.53 -4.69
CA ALA A 200 24.41 -6.50 -5.67
C ALA A 200 25.93 -6.27 -5.75
N MET A 201 26.50 -6.26 -6.96
CA MET A 201 27.95 -6.12 -7.20
C MET A 201 28.77 -7.09 -6.34
N MET A 202 28.34 -8.36 -6.23
CA MET A 202 28.95 -9.42 -5.40
C MET A 202 28.88 -9.19 -3.88
N GLN A 203 28.19 -8.16 -3.41
CA GLN A 203 27.96 -7.91 -2.00
C GLN A 203 26.56 -8.35 -1.60
N ALA A 204 26.45 -9.15 -0.55
CA ALA A 204 25.17 -9.53 0.01
C ALA A 204 24.54 -8.34 0.73
N PHE A 205 23.24 -8.18 0.56
CA PHE A 205 22.44 -7.21 1.31
C PHE A 205 21.22 -7.88 1.95
N SER A 206 20.82 -7.38 3.10
CA SER A 206 19.56 -7.71 3.74
C SER A 206 18.99 -6.45 4.39
N GLN A 207 17.75 -6.13 4.08
CA GLN A 207 17.06 -4.99 4.63
C GLN A 207 15.70 -5.42 5.16
N ASN A 208 15.44 -5.08 6.41
CA ASN A 208 14.14 -5.23 7.04
C ASN A 208 13.67 -3.83 7.45
N GLU A 209 12.40 -3.56 7.27
CA GLU A 209 11.82 -2.29 7.66
C GLU A 209 10.42 -2.52 8.20
N THR A 210 10.15 -1.96 9.36
CA THR A 210 8.82 -1.92 9.95
C THR A 210 8.44 -0.48 10.24
N ARG A 211 7.23 -0.09 9.85
CA ARG A 211 6.62 1.18 10.27
C ARG A 211 5.29 0.88 10.94
N LYS A 212 4.99 1.62 12.00
CA LYS A 212 3.71 1.56 12.70
C LYS A 212 3.19 2.97 12.93
N VAL A 213 1.96 3.21 12.51
CA VAL A 213 1.25 4.47 12.73
C VAL A 213 0.28 4.29 13.88
N SER A 214 0.20 5.27 14.78
CA SER A 214 -0.68 5.25 15.94
C SER A 214 -1.10 6.67 16.35
N ASN A 215 -2.04 6.77 17.28
CA ASN A 215 -2.50 8.03 17.85
C ASN A 215 -2.99 9.06 16.81
N LEU A 216 -3.63 8.59 15.74
CA LEU A 216 -4.15 9.43 14.66
C LEU A 216 -5.25 10.36 15.20
N LYS A 217 -5.05 11.68 15.08
CA LYS A 217 -5.98 12.73 15.51
C LYS A 217 -6.07 13.79 14.43
N ALA A 218 -7.27 14.31 14.16
CA ALA A 218 -7.39 15.45 13.22
C ALA A 218 -6.53 16.62 13.73
N ALA A 219 -5.74 17.20 12.82
CA ALA A 219 -4.99 18.40 13.14
C ALA A 219 -5.96 19.56 13.43
N PRO A 220 -5.63 20.46 14.37
CA PRO A 220 -6.40 21.66 14.54
C PRO A 220 -6.48 22.41 13.21
N GLN A 221 -7.68 22.77 12.79
CA GLN A 221 -7.82 23.69 11.67
C GLN A 221 -7.20 25.01 12.11
N SER A 222 -6.12 25.43 11.47
CA SER A 222 -5.63 26.80 11.62
C SER A 222 -6.75 27.70 11.14
N GLY A 223 -7.48 28.30 12.09
CA GLY A 223 -8.52 29.26 11.80
C GLY A 223 -7.92 30.46 11.08
N PHE A 224 -7.83 30.40 9.76
CA PHE A 224 -7.78 31.62 8.98
C PHE A 224 -9.18 32.21 9.10
N GLY A 225 -9.33 33.11 10.11
CA GLY A 225 -10.45 34.00 10.16
C GLY A 225 -10.54 34.71 8.82
N THR A 226 -11.64 34.49 8.10
CA THR A 226 -12.04 35.36 7.00
C THR A 226 -12.18 36.79 7.57
N PRO A 227 -11.57 37.80 6.92
CA PRO A 227 -11.78 39.19 7.25
C PRO A 227 -13.23 39.62 7.04
#